data_55ea04e848834040d8f410bb475f8185
#
_entry.id   55ea04e848834040d8f410bb475f8185
#
_cell.length_a   1.000
_cell.length_b   1.000
_cell.length_c   1.000
_cell.angle_alpha   90.00
_cell.angle_beta   90.00
_cell.angle_gamma   90.00
#
_symmetry.space_group_name_H-M   'P 1'
#
loop_
_entity.id
_entity.type
_entity.pdbx_description
1 polymer ?
#
loop_
_entity_poly.entity_id
_entity_poly.type
_entity_poly.pdbx_seq_one_letter_code
_entity_poly.pdbx_strand_id
1 'polypeptide(L)' 'MGFRYTARRIASRLPVTGFVRNLADGRVELVVDGRPPELDRFLEAIQDQMGDYIARTQVSDAPATGEFRGFEIRS' A
#
# COMPACT_ATOMS: atom_id res chain seq x y z
N MET A 1 6.95 1.12 14.30
CA MET A 1 7.99 1.89 13.62
C MET A 1 8.26 1.50 12.21
N GLY A 2 7.99 0.32 11.77
CA GLY A 2 8.35 -0.11 10.45
C GLY A 2 7.23 -0.19 9.43
N PHE A 3 6.01 0.19 9.78
CA PHE A 3 4.85 -0.12 8.94
C PHE A 3 4.91 0.54 7.56
N ARG A 4 5.26 1.81 7.53
CA ARG A 4 5.34 2.53 6.26
C ARG A 4 6.44 1.96 5.38
N TYR A 5 7.58 1.67 5.98
CA TYR A 5 8.71 1.10 5.26
C TYR A 5 8.44 -0.32 4.83
N THR A 6 7.73 -1.10 5.66
CA THR A 6 7.33 -2.45 5.29
C THR A 6 6.43 -2.43 4.06
N ALA A 7 5.43 -1.55 4.04
CA ALA A 7 4.53 -1.42 2.91
C ALA A 7 5.29 -1.02 1.65
N ARG A 8 6.21 -0.07 1.76
CA ARG A 8 7.02 0.36 0.64
C ARG A 8 7.90 -0.75 0.10
N ARG A 9 8.49 -1.53 1.00
CA ARG A 9 9.33 -2.67 0.61
C ARG A 9 8.52 -3.70 -0.18
N ILE A 10 7.33 -4.03 0.30
CA ILE A 10 6.47 -4.98 -0.40
C ILE A 10 6.08 -4.43 -1.75
N ALA A 11 5.68 -3.17 -1.81
CA ALA A 11 5.28 -2.53 -3.05
C ALA A 11 6.40 -2.47 -4.07
N SER A 12 7.66 -2.35 -3.61
CA SER A 12 8.80 -2.26 -4.52
C SER A 12 9.03 -3.55 -5.32
N ARG A 13 8.43 -4.65 -4.87
CA ARG A 13 8.58 -5.96 -5.55
C ARG A 13 7.43 -6.26 -6.49
N LEU A 14 6.46 -5.38 -6.57
CA LEU A 14 5.24 -5.58 -7.35
C LEU A 14 4.99 -4.34 -8.22
N PRO A 15 4.39 -4.51 -9.40
CA PRO A 15 4.06 -3.36 -10.25
C PRO A 15 2.80 -2.65 -9.76
N VAL A 16 2.85 -2.13 -8.54
CA VAL A 16 1.76 -1.36 -7.94
C VAL A 16 2.28 0.04 -7.60
N THR A 17 1.36 1.00 -7.57
CA THR A 17 1.67 2.39 -7.22
C THR A 17 0.67 2.87 -6.19
N GLY A 18 1.02 3.95 -5.49
CA GLY A 18 0.14 4.50 -4.47
C GLY A 18 0.92 5.07 -3.30
N PHE A 19 0.32 5.03 -2.12
CA PHE A 19 0.99 5.55 -0.94
C PHE A 19 0.47 4.90 0.34
N VAL A 20 1.25 5.04 1.40
CA VAL A 20 0.86 4.71 2.75
C VAL A 20 0.98 5.96 3.61
N ARG A 21 0.01 6.18 4.49
CA ARG A 21 -0.04 7.36 5.33
C ARG A 21 -0.38 6.98 6.75
N ASN A 22 0.29 7.61 7.73
CA ASN A 22 -0.06 7.44 9.14
C ASN A 22 -1.33 8.23 9.45
N LEU A 23 -2.18 7.62 10.24
CA LEU A 23 -3.38 8.27 10.76
C LEU A 23 -3.13 8.73 12.21
N ALA A 24 -4.03 9.56 12.70
CA ALA A 24 -3.89 10.15 14.03
C ALA A 24 -3.85 9.11 15.16
N ASP A 25 -4.50 7.97 14.95
CA ASP A 25 -4.56 6.90 15.96
C ASP A 25 -3.37 5.94 15.90
N GLY A 26 -2.37 6.22 15.07
CA GLY A 26 -1.19 5.38 14.93
C GLY A 26 -1.32 4.27 13.92
N ARG A 27 -2.51 4.06 13.34
CA ARG A 27 -2.69 3.09 12.29
C ARG A 27 -2.36 3.72 10.95
N VAL A 28 -2.47 2.94 9.88
CA VAL A 28 -2.10 3.42 8.56
C VAL A 28 -3.25 3.32 7.58
N GLU A 29 -3.23 4.19 6.60
CA GLU A 29 -4.11 4.14 5.45
C GLU A 29 -3.26 3.79 4.22
N LEU A 30 -3.76 2.86 3.41
CA LEU A 30 -3.11 2.45 2.18
C LEU A 30 -3.99 2.84 0.99
N VAL A 31 -3.36 3.42 -0.02
CA VAL A 31 -4.00 3.66 -1.32
C VAL A 31 -3.10 3.01 -2.35
N VAL A 32 -3.63 2.09 -3.14
CA VAL A 32 -2.81 1.34 -4.08
C VAL A 32 -3.56 1.10 -5.38
N ASP A 33 -2.86 1.30 -6.49
CA ASP A 33 -3.35 1.05 -7.84
C ASP A 33 -2.53 -0.05 -8.47
N GLY A 34 -3.17 -0.89 -9.26
CA GLY A 34 -2.49 -1.96 -9.97
C GLY A 34 -3.47 -2.91 -10.59
N ARG A 35 -2.95 -3.96 -11.21
CA ARG A 35 -3.78 -5.01 -11.79
C ARG A 35 -4.22 -5.99 -10.71
N PRO A 36 -5.38 -6.63 -10.88
CA PRO A 36 -5.92 -7.51 -9.84
C PRO A 36 -4.93 -8.55 -9.29
N PRO A 37 -4.18 -9.30 -10.11
CA PRO A 37 -3.23 -10.28 -9.54
C PRO A 37 -2.16 -9.64 -8.66
N GLU A 38 -1.66 -8.48 -9.05
CA GLU A 38 -0.65 -7.77 -8.26
C GLU A 38 -1.24 -7.16 -7.01
N LEU A 39 -2.45 -6.64 -7.11
CA LEU A 39 -3.16 -6.11 -5.94
C LEU A 39 -3.39 -7.21 -4.91
N ASP A 40 -3.81 -8.39 -5.35
CA ASP A 40 -4.04 -9.52 -4.47
C ASP A 40 -2.76 -9.89 -3.72
N ARG A 41 -1.65 -9.96 -4.43
CA ARG A 41 -0.36 -10.27 -3.83
C ARG A 41 0.08 -9.22 -2.83
N PHE A 42 -0.10 -7.97 -3.20
CA PHE A 42 0.25 -6.85 -2.33
C PHE A 42 -0.57 -6.89 -1.04
N LEU A 43 -1.89 -7.01 -1.18
CA LEU A 43 -2.79 -7.00 -0.04
C LEU A 43 -2.55 -8.20 0.88
N GLU A 44 -2.30 -9.37 0.31
CA GLU A 44 -1.99 -10.56 1.09
C GLU A 44 -0.71 -10.37 1.89
N ALA A 45 0.33 -9.85 1.27
CA ALA A 45 1.59 -9.61 1.96
C ALA A 45 1.45 -8.54 3.05
N ILE A 46 0.68 -7.49 2.78
CA ILE A 46 0.42 -6.44 3.74
C ILE A 46 -0.37 -6.98 4.93
N GLN A 47 -1.39 -7.78 4.67
CA GLN A 47 -2.20 -8.37 5.72
C GLN A 47 -1.35 -9.26 6.63
N ASP A 48 -0.46 -10.04 6.04
CA ASP A 48 0.46 -10.91 6.78
C ASP A 48 1.37 -10.13 7.71
N GLN A 49 1.88 -8.99 7.24
CA GLN A 49 2.89 -8.23 7.95
C GLN A 49 2.32 -7.20 8.92
N MET A 50 1.17 -6.64 8.59
CA MET A 50 0.69 -5.43 9.24
C MET A 50 -0.81 -5.39 9.50
N GLY A 51 -1.52 -6.50 9.35
CA GLY A 51 -2.99 -6.49 9.33
C GLY A 51 -3.65 -5.64 10.42
N ASP A 52 -3.16 -5.76 11.65
CA ASP A 52 -3.76 -5.07 12.81
C ASP A 52 -3.53 -3.55 12.79
N TYR A 53 -2.60 -3.09 11.97
CA TYR A 53 -2.25 -1.66 11.93
C TYR A 53 -2.90 -0.93 10.76
N ILE A 54 -3.65 -1.65 9.94
CA ILE A 54 -4.29 -1.03 8.78
C ILE A 54 -5.69 -0.59 9.15
N ALA A 55 -5.93 0.73 9.10
CA ALA A 55 -7.23 1.31 9.38
C ALA A 55 -8.11 1.33 8.14
N ARG A 56 -7.50 1.54 6.96
CA ARG A 56 -8.23 1.69 5.72
C ARG A 56 -7.35 1.29 4.55
N THR A 57 -7.94 0.61 3.59
CA THR A 57 -7.29 0.29 2.33
C THR A 57 -8.20 0.69 1.19
N GLN A 58 -7.67 1.49 0.27
CA GLN A 58 -8.34 1.80 -0.99
C GLN A 58 -7.54 1.17 -2.11
N VAL A 59 -8.19 0.38 -2.93
CA VAL A 59 -7.54 -0.24 -4.09
C VAL A 59 -8.25 0.20 -5.35
N SER A 60 -7.47 0.39 -6.40
CA SER A 60 -7.99 0.73 -7.71
C SER A 60 -7.55 -0.34 -8.68
N ASP A 61 -8.51 -0.98 -9.32
CA ASP A 61 -8.29 -2.00 -10.33
C ASP A 61 -8.08 -1.32 -11.69
N ALA A 62 -7.09 -0.44 -11.75
CA ALA A 62 -6.77 0.31 -12.94
C ALA A 62 -5.28 0.23 -13.20
N PRO A 63 -4.85 0.30 -14.48
CA PRO A 63 -3.44 0.44 -14.76
C PRO A 63 -2.90 1.68 -14.06
N ALA A 64 -1.63 1.65 -13.70
CA ALA A 64 -1.00 2.79 -13.07
C ALA A 64 -1.30 4.04 -13.89
N THR A 65 -1.95 5.01 -13.28
CA THR A 65 -2.48 6.18 -14.00
C THR A 65 -1.44 7.26 -14.24
N GLY A 66 -0.22 7.09 -13.72
CA GLY A 66 0.75 8.14 -13.75
C GLY A 66 0.58 9.17 -12.65
N GLU A 67 -0.49 9.06 -11.88
CA GLU A 67 -0.76 9.94 -10.75
C GLU A 67 0.26 9.75 -9.64
N PHE A 68 0.76 8.51 -9.49
CA PHE A 68 1.78 8.18 -8.51
C PHE A 68 3.03 7.68 -9.24
N ARG A 69 4.19 8.02 -8.69
CA ARG A 69 5.48 7.54 -9.19
C ARG A 69 5.98 6.43 -8.28
N GLY A 70 5.43 5.25 -8.44
CA GLY A 70 5.75 4.15 -7.56
C GLY A 70 4.96 4.24 -6.26
N PHE A 71 5.51 3.74 -5.18
CA PHE A 71 4.83 3.71 -3.90
C PHE A 71 5.49 4.67 -2.93
N GLU A 72 4.72 5.62 -2.40
CA GLU A 72 5.24 6.69 -1.56
C GLU A 72 4.84 6.52 -0.11
N ILE A 73 5.63 7.12 0.78
CA ILE A 73 5.28 7.26 2.18
C ILE A 73 4.87 8.71 2.41
N ARG A 74 3.68 8.92 2.95
CA ARG A 74 3.16 10.25 3.22
C ARG A 74 2.91 10.44 4.71
N SER A 75 2.97 11.66 5.12
CA SER A 75 2.67 12.03 6.50
C SER A 75 1.18 12.17 6.72
#